data_a0f97ed773f09b02b57f5a2e3af5b521
#
_entry.id   a0f97ed773f09b02b57f5a2e3af5b521
#
_cell.length_a   1.000
_cell.length_b   1.000
_cell.length_c   1.000
_cell.angle_alpha   90.00
_cell.angle_beta   90.00
_cell.angle_gamma   90.00
#
_symmetry.space_group_name_H-M   'P 1'
#
loop_
_entity.id
_entity.type
_entity.pdbx_description
1 polymer ?
#
loop_
_entity_poly.entity_id
_entity_poly.type
_entity_poly.pdbx_seq_one_letter_code
_entity_poly.pdbx_strand_id
1 'polypeptide(L)'
;MSHSVNVGLQKLIESGLPVSVSVIFPGPWYQETVEILKRHPSVSVGIHLTLNSEWKNYRWGPVSGRGTVPTLVDADGYFFPSAEALYRNRPDLRQVETELRAQIERALRSGVKIDYVDYHMGTAVIYPEFRELTERLAREFGLGMSGYFGEAMQSPQYWAAPQNKGDSLVALIDRLRPGFNVVVTHVGIDDAELGALLDMNTANPLPEMSKNRQGELDALTSPRFSEALKTRDVRLVTYRQLIDMQGLKSMRRPAG
;
A
#
# COMPACT_ATOMS: atom_id res chain seq x y z
N MET A 1 2.89 8.61 3.19
CA MET A 1 2.09 8.76 4.41
C MET A 1 2.71 9.82 5.32
N SER A 2 3.79 9.53 6.05
CA SER A 2 4.53 10.46 6.93
C SER A 2 5.96 10.64 6.43
N HIS A 3 6.70 11.62 6.96
CA HIS A 3 8.11 11.85 6.62
C HIS A 3 8.98 10.63 6.96
N SER A 4 8.82 10.07 8.15
CA SER A 4 9.56 8.88 8.59
C SER A 4 9.37 7.66 7.69
N VAL A 5 8.16 7.47 7.12
CA VAL A 5 7.89 6.44 6.12
C VAL A 5 8.61 6.75 4.82
N ASN A 6 8.62 8.02 4.39
CA ASN A 6 9.29 8.43 3.15
C ASN A 6 10.82 8.26 3.25
N VAL A 7 11.41 8.56 4.41
CA VAL A 7 12.85 8.28 4.66
C VAL A 7 13.15 6.78 4.60
N GLY A 8 12.30 5.96 5.24
CA GLY A 8 12.42 4.49 5.15
C GLY A 8 12.30 3.97 3.72
N LEU A 9 11.35 4.52 2.95
CA LEU A 9 11.19 4.21 1.53
C LEU A 9 12.43 4.58 0.72
N GLN A 10 12.99 5.77 0.92
CA GLN A 10 14.19 6.19 0.21
C GLN A 10 15.36 5.23 0.48
N LYS A 11 15.59 4.84 1.74
CA LYS A 11 16.61 3.85 2.09
C LYS A 11 16.38 2.49 1.41
N LEU A 12 15.12 2.05 1.34
CA LEU A 12 14.79 0.80 0.64
C LEU A 12 15.11 0.90 -0.86
N ILE A 13 14.74 2.00 -1.51
CA ILE A 13 15.05 2.22 -2.94
C ILE A 13 16.57 2.26 -3.17
N GLU A 14 17.31 2.96 -2.32
CA GLU A 14 18.77 3.11 -2.39
C GLU A 14 19.50 1.76 -2.15
N SER A 15 18.85 0.77 -1.53
CA SER A 15 19.41 -0.59 -1.42
C SER A 15 19.51 -1.32 -2.77
N GLY A 16 18.87 -0.82 -3.81
CA GLY A 16 18.88 -1.38 -5.16
C GLY A 16 17.94 -2.56 -5.37
N LEU A 17 17.09 -2.90 -4.39
CA LEU A 17 16.08 -3.94 -4.55
C LEU A 17 15.00 -3.51 -5.55
N PRO A 18 14.59 -4.39 -6.49
CA PRO A 18 13.39 -4.15 -7.29
C PRO A 18 12.14 -4.10 -6.39
N VAL A 19 11.48 -2.93 -6.36
CA VAL A 19 10.29 -2.73 -5.50
C VAL A 19 9.15 -2.10 -6.28
N SER A 20 7.93 -2.41 -5.84
CA SER A 20 6.71 -1.69 -6.19
C SER A 20 6.25 -0.91 -4.98
N VAL A 21 5.93 0.35 -5.17
CA VAL A 21 5.60 1.29 -4.08
C VAL A 21 4.21 1.84 -4.30
N SER A 22 3.34 1.70 -3.31
CA SER A 22 1.99 2.27 -3.36
C SER A 22 1.90 3.54 -2.52
N VAL A 23 1.41 4.61 -3.13
CA VAL A 23 1.37 5.95 -2.53
C VAL A 23 -0.05 6.29 -2.09
N ILE A 24 -0.20 6.70 -0.80
CA ILE A 24 -1.44 7.29 -0.27
C ILE A 24 -1.51 8.75 -0.73
N PHE A 25 -2.21 9.02 -1.85
CA PHE A 25 -2.34 10.38 -2.40
C PHE A 25 -3.21 11.33 -1.55
N PRO A 26 -4.16 10.88 -0.72
CA PRO A 26 -4.78 11.71 0.32
C PRO A 26 -3.82 12.11 1.46
N GLY A 27 -2.74 11.37 1.67
CA GLY A 27 -1.82 11.60 2.79
C GLY A 27 -1.05 12.92 2.67
N PRO A 28 -0.79 13.64 3.78
CA PRO A 28 -0.17 14.97 3.75
C PRO A 28 1.24 15.01 3.13
N TRP A 29 2.01 13.92 3.27
CA TRP A 29 3.41 13.84 2.81
C TRP A 29 3.59 13.18 1.44
N TYR A 30 2.52 13.01 0.63
CA TYR A 30 2.63 12.36 -0.68
C TYR A 30 3.54 13.13 -1.66
N GLN A 31 3.63 14.45 -1.54
CA GLN A 31 4.46 15.27 -2.44
C GLN A 31 5.94 14.93 -2.27
N GLU A 32 6.42 14.74 -1.05
CA GLU A 32 7.80 14.29 -0.81
C GLU A 32 8.04 12.90 -1.42
N THR A 33 7.08 11.97 -1.26
CA THR A 33 7.15 10.66 -1.92
C THR A 33 7.27 10.80 -3.43
N VAL A 34 6.48 11.68 -4.04
CA VAL A 34 6.53 11.98 -5.48
C VAL A 34 7.90 12.47 -5.91
N GLU A 35 8.52 13.40 -5.16
CA GLU A 35 9.86 13.91 -5.46
C GLU A 35 10.94 12.82 -5.33
N ILE A 36 10.81 11.90 -4.36
CA ILE A 36 11.69 10.72 -4.26
C ILE A 36 11.52 9.85 -5.51
N LEU A 37 10.29 9.51 -5.88
CA LEU A 37 10.00 8.59 -6.99
C LEU A 37 10.38 9.15 -8.36
N LYS A 38 10.30 10.47 -8.57
CA LYS A 38 10.80 11.13 -9.79
C LYS A 38 12.30 10.93 -10.00
N ARG A 39 13.08 10.85 -8.93
CA ARG A 39 14.52 10.57 -9.00
C ARG A 39 14.84 9.08 -9.24
N HIS A 40 13.84 8.19 -9.06
CA HIS A 40 14.00 6.74 -9.17
C HIS A 40 12.99 6.11 -10.15
N PRO A 41 13.08 6.39 -11.46
CA PRO A 41 12.08 5.99 -12.47
C PRO A 41 11.98 4.48 -12.70
N SER A 42 12.94 3.70 -12.20
CA SER A 42 12.91 2.23 -12.24
C SER A 42 11.91 1.62 -11.24
N VAL A 43 11.53 2.35 -10.20
CA VAL A 43 10.52 1.92 -9.23
C VAL A 43 9.15 1.84 -9.91
N SER A 44 8.44 0.75 -9.70
CA SER A 44 7.04 0.64 -10.11
C SER A 44 6.16 1.34 -9.08
N VAL A 45 5.27 2.21 -9.54
CA VAL A 45 4.45 3.03 -8.64
C VAL A 45 2.99 2.69 -8.76
N GLY A 46 2.38 2.41 -7.64
CA GLY A 46 0.95 2.19 -7.48
C GLY A 46 0.25 3.34 -6.74
N ILE A 47 -1.06 3.37 -6.87
CA ILE A 47 -1.93 4.23 -6.08
C ILE A 47 -2.53 3.38 -4.96
N HIS A 48 -2.23 3.73 -3.71
CA HIS A 48 -2.85 3.12 -2.54
C HIS A 48 -4.22 3.73 -2.29
N LEU A 49 -5.23 3.21 -3.01
CA LEU A 49 -6.60 3.73 -2.96
C LEU A 49 -7.12 3.67 -1.52
N THR A 50 -7.50 4.82 -0.99
CA THR A 50 -7.69 5.06 0.44
C THR A 50 -9.06 5.62 0.70
N LEU A 51 -9.86 4.94 1.53
CA LEU A 51 -11.20 5.35 1.96
C LEU A 51 -11.34 5.37 3.49
N ASN A 52 -10.23 5.17 4.21
CA ASN A 52 -10.19 5.19 5.67
C ASN A 52 -8.90 5.85 6.19
N SER A 53 -8.91 6.27 7.47
CA SER A 53 -7.80 6.95 8.13
C SER A 53 -7.75 6.53 9.59
N GLU A 54 -6.91 5.56 9.91
CA GLU A 54 -6.90 4.84 11.19
C GLU A 54 -6.08 5.51 12.30
N TRP A 55 -5.21 6.47 11.97
CA TRP A 55 -4.28 7.05 12.94
C TRP A 55 -4.92 8.16 13.77
N LYS A 56 -4.97 8.03 15.07
CA LYS A 56 -5.66 8.95 16.00
C LYS A 56 -5.25 10.42 15.83
N ASN A 57 -3.95 10.69 15.74
CA ASN A 57 -3.40 12.05 15.71
C ASN A 57 -2.85 12.44 14.33
N TYR A 58 -3.06 11.60 13.32
CA TYR A 58 -2.51 11.79 11.97
C TYR A 58 -3.54 11.34 10.93
N ARG A 59 -4.58 12.12 10.81
CA ARG A 59 -5.74 11.79 9.97
C ARG A 59 -5.69 12.53 8.65
N TRP A 60 -6.27 11.92 7.65
CA TRP A 60 -6.46 12.53 6.33
C TRP A 60 -7.90 12.41 5.87
N GLY A 61 -8.27 13.29 4.96
CA GLY A 61 -9.59 13.34 4.35
C GLY A 61 -9.51 13.17 2.84
N PRO A 62 -10.67 13.29 2.16
CA PRO A 62 -10.77 13.04 0.73
C PRO A 62 -10.04 14.07 -0.13
N VAL A 63 -9.47 13.59 -1.24
CA VAL A 63 -8.88 14.39 -2.31
C VAL A 63 -9.90 15.28 -2.98
N SER A 64 -11.13 14.78 -3.16
CA SER A 64 -12.25 15.51 -3.75
C SER A 64 -12.85 16.59 -2.83
N GLY A 65 -12.45 16.61 -1.55
CA GLY A 65 -12.92 17.54 -0.54
C GLY A 65 -14.18 17.04 0.20
N ARG A 66 -14.21 17.25 1.52
CA ARG A 66 -15.28 16.77 2.42
C ARG A 66 -16.68 17.22 2.02
N GLY A 67 -16.83 18.40 1.43
CA GLY A 67 -18.13 18.92 0.95
C GLY A 67 -18.67 18.19 -0.27
N THR A 68 -17.79 17.57 -1.07
CA THR A 68 -18.16 16.81 -2.28
C THR A 68 -18.58 15.38 -1.94
N VAL A 69 -17.98 14.80 -0.91
CA VAL A 69 -18.21 13.40 -0.51
C VAL A 69 -18.56 13.27 0.99
N PRO A 70 -19.62 13.96 1.46
CA PRO A 70 -19.96 14.03 2.88
C PRO A 70 -20.28 12.67 3.51
N THR A 71 -20.67 11.66 2.74
CA THR A 71 -20.95 10.31 3.29
C THR A 71 -19.68 9.49 3.55
N LEU A 72 -18.52 9.96 3.10
CA LEU A 72 -17.24 9.27 3.28
C LEU A 72 -16.45 9.77 4.49
N VAL A 73 -16.91 10.81 5.16
CA VAL A 73 -16.19 11.47 6.24
C VAL A 73 -17.00 11.53 7.52
N ASP A 74 -16.29 11.63 8.63
CA ASP A 74 -16.88 11.90 9.96
C ASP A 74 -17.18 13.40 10.16
N ALA A 75 -17.65 13.77 11.35
CA ALA A 75 -18.02 15.14 11.69
C ALA A 75 -16.85 16.13 11.57
N ASP A 76 -15.61 15.66 11.73
CA ASP A 76 -14.40 16.49 11.62
C ASP A 76 -13.91 16.60 10.17
N GLY A 77 -14.49 15.85 9.23
CA GLY A 77 -14.16 15.88 7.81
C GLY A 77 -13.01 14.96 7.42
N TYR A 78 -12.64 14.01 8.26
CA TYR A 78 -11.68 12.96 7.96
C TYR A 78 -12.38 11.67 7.52
N PHE A 79 -11.69 10.83 6.77
CA PHE A 79 -12.18 9.48 6.53
C PHE A 79 -12.41 8.71 7.84
N PHE A 80 -13.36 7.78 7.84
CA PHE A 80 -13.59 6.88 8.96
C PHE A 80 -12.35 6.02 9.25
N PRO A 81 -12.16 5.52 10.50
CA PRO A 81 -10.96 4.78 10.84
C PRO A 81 -10.87 3.38 10.20
N SER A 82 -11.98 2.81 9.77
CA SER A 82 -12.01 1.47 9.18
C SER A 82 -13.07 1.34 8.08
N ALA A 83 -12.95 0.28 7.26
CA ALA A 83 -13.95 -0.10 6.26
C ALA A 83 -15.33 -0.31 6.88
N GLU A 84 -15.38 -0.98 8.04
CA GLU A 84 -16.63 -1.25 8.73
C GLU A 84 -17.30 0.04 9.24
N ALA A 85 -16.52 0.97 9.81
CA ALA A 85 -17.04 2.25 10.26
C ALA A 85 -17.58 3.09 9.09
N LEU A 86 -16.87 3.10 7.97
CA LEU A 86 -17.35 3.73 6.73
C LEU A 86 -18.65 3.10 6.25
N TYR A 87 -18.72 1.76 6.16
CA TYR A 87 -19.88 1.07 5.62
C TYR A 87 -21.14 1.25 6.50
N ARG A 88 -20.98 1.29 7.82
CA ARG A 88 -22.06 1.62 8.75
C ARG A 88 -22.64 3.01 8.53
N ASN A 89 -21.86 3.96 8.01
CA ASN A 89 -22.33 5.29 7.63
C ASN A 89 -23.11 5.31 6.30
N ARG A 90 -23.32 4.15 5.65
CA ARG A 90 -24.05 4.02 4.39
C ARG A 90 -23.52 4.95 3.29
N PRO A 91 -22.25 4.77 2.86
CA PRO A 91 -21.64 5.64 1.87
C PRO A 91 -22.41 5.63 0.54
N ASP A 92 -22.62 6.79 -0.07
CA ASP A 92 -23.13 6.89 -1.44
C ASP A 92 -22.07 6.40 -2.41
N LEU A 93 -22.39 5.37 -3.20
CA LEU A 93 -21.43 4.76 -4.14
C LEU A 93 -20.93 5.76 -5.21
N ARG A 94 -21.73 6.76 -5.56
CA ARG A 94 -21.28 7.83 -6.47
C ARG A 94 -20.20 8.71 -5.82
N GLN A 95 -20.29 8.92 -4.51
CA GLN A 95 -19.26 9.66 -3.77
C GLN A 95 -17.99 8.82 -3.62
N VAL A 96 -18.10 7.50 -3.42
CA VAL A 96 -16.96 6.57 -3.46
C VAL A 96 -16.27 6.66 -4.82
N GLU A 97 -17.02 6.62 -5.93
CA GLU A 97 -16.46 6.78 -7.28
C GLU A 97 -15.77 8.12 -7.45
N THR A 98 -16.42 9.21 -7.03
CA THR A 98 -15.86 10.56 -7.13
C THR A 98 -14.51 10.66 -6.43
N GLU A 99 -14.41 10.09 -5.24
CA GLU A 99 -13.18 10.13 -4.46
C GLU A 99 -12.07 9.25 -5.06
N LEU A 100 -12.38 7.99 -5.39
CA LEU A 100 -11.37 7.10 -5.98
C LEU A 100 -10.84 7.65 -7.31
N ARG A 101 -11.72 8.22 -8.13
CA ARG A 101 -11.34 8.91 -9.37
C ARG A 101 -10.43 10.09 -9.09
N ALA A 102 -10.77 10.93 -8.11
CA ALA A 102 -9.95 12.09 -7.74
C ALA A 102 -8.54 11.68 -7.26
N GLN A 103 -8.41 10.56 -6.53
CA GLN A 103 -7.12 10.02 -6.13
C GLN A 103 -6.30 9.54 -7.34
N ILE A 104 -6.92 8.80 -8.28
CA ILE A 104 -6.26 8.35 -9.50
C ILE A 104 -5.79 9.54 -10.34
N GLU A 105 -6.65 10.51 -10.56
CA GLU A 105 -6.31 11.72 -11.32
C GLU A 105 -5.22 12.54 -10.66
N ARG A 106 -5.22 12.68 -9.32
CA ARG A 106 -4.12 13.34 -8.58
C ARG A 106 -2.80 12.61 -8.81
N ALA A 107 -2.82 11.28 -8.76
CA ALA A 107 -1.65 10.46 -9.00
C ALA A 107 -1.11 10.65 -10.43
N LEU A 108 -1.97 10.57 -11.42
CA LEU A 108 -1.57 10.74 -12.84
C LEU A 108 -1.02 12.15 -13.12
N ARG A 109 -1.55 13.18 -12.45
CA ARG A 109 -1.03 14.56 -12.55
C ARG A 109 0.26 14.80 -11.77
N SER A 110 0.71 13.87 -10.93
CA SER A 110 1.93 14.03 -10.12
C SER A 110 3.23 14.08 -10.93
N GLY A 111 3.19 13.59 -12.16
CA GLY A 111 4.37 13.48 -13.05
C GLY A 111 5.20 12.21 -12.82
N VAL A 112 4.74 11.29 -11.96
CA VAL A 112 5.32 9.95 -11.80
C VAL A 112 4.54 8.97 -12.68
N LYS A 113 5.24 8.01 -13.32
CA LYS A 113 4.57 6.94 -14.06
C LYS A 113 3.85 6.02 -13.08
N ILE A 114 2.53 5.91 -13.23
CA ILE A 114 1.69 5.03 -12.43
C ILE A 114 1.45 3.73 -13.20
N ASP A 115 1.63 2.58 -12.54
CA ASP A 115 1.51 1.27 -13.16
C ASP A 115 0.28 0.49 -12.67
N TYR A 116 -0.10 0.66 -11.39
CA TYR A 116 -1.15 -0.17 -10.78
C TYR A 116 -1.91 0.56 -9.66
N VAL A 117 -2.95 -0.07 -9.17
CA VAL A 117 -3.65 0.29 -7.92
C VAL A 117 -3.61 -0.88 -6.95
N ASP A 118 -3.56 -0.56 -5.67
CA ASP A 118 -3.87 -1.45 -4.56
C ASP A 118 -4.75 -0.70 -3.53
N TYR A 119 -4.95 -1.22 -2.33
CA TYR A 119 -6.03 -0.71 -1.48
C TYR A 119 -5.62 -0.66 -0.02
N HIS A 120 -5.71 0.53 0.57
CA HIS A 120 -5.45 0.76 1.98
C HIS A 120 -6.41 -0.06 2.85
N MET A 121 -5.87 -0.96 3.68
CA MET A 121 -6.63 -1.88 4.54
C MET A 121 -7.72 -2.68 3.81
N GLY A 122 -7.60 -2.84 2.48
CA GLY A 122 -8.58 -3.53 1.66
C GLY A 122 -9.91 -2.80 1.44
N THR A 123 -10.08 -1.59 1.98
CA THR A 123 -11.38 -0.89 2.03
C THR A 123 -12.02 -0.70 0.66
N ALA A 124 -11.24 -0.40 -0.37
CA ALA A 124 -11.75 -0.19 -1.74
C ALA A 124 -12.20 -1.49 -2.45
N VAL A 125 -12.03 -2.67 -1.83
CA VAL A 125 -12.37 -3.97 -2.45
C VAL A 125 -13.05 -4.96 -1.51
N ILE A 126 -13.24 -4.62 -0.23
CA ILE A 126 -13.80 -5.55 0.75
C ILE A 126 -15.30 -5.81 0.49
N TYR A 127 -16.05 -4.80 0.07
CA TYR A 127 -17.46 -4.90 -0.29
C TYR A 127 -17.61 -5.08 -1.81
N PRO A 128 -18.55 -5.94 -2.27
CA PRO A 128 -18.71 -6.25 -3.69
C PRO A 128 -18.85 -5.02 -4.58
N GLU A 129 -19.68 -4.06 -4.18
CA GLU A 129 -19.94 -2.84 -4.94
C GLU A 129 -18.72 -1.92 -5.03
N PHE A 130 -17.88 -1.86 -3.98
CA PHE A 130 -16.63 -1.11 -4.01
C PHE A 130 -15.60 -1.80 -4.92
N ARG A 131 -15.55 -3.13 -4.85
CA ARG A 131 -14.67 -3.93 -5.71
C ARG A 131 -14.99 -3.73 -7.18
N GLU A 132 -16.27 -3.86 -7.57
CA GLU A 132 -16.71 -3.66 -8.95
C GLU A 132 -16.39 -2.26 -9.47
N LEU A 133 -16.59 -1.26 -8.62
CA LEU A 133 -16.23 0.11 -8.92
C LEU A 133 -14.73 0.28 -9.12
N THR A 134 -13.92 -0.25 -8.22
CA THR A 134 -12.45 -0.16 -8.29
C THR A 134 -11.92 -0.89 -9.53
N GLU A 135 -12.44 -2.07 -9.85
CA GLU A 135 -12.09 -2.81 -11.07
C GLU A 135 -12.44 -2.04 -12.34
N ARG A 136 -13.59 -1.37 -12.36
CA ARG A 136 -14.01 -0.53 -13.48
C ARG A 136 -13.07 0.67 -13.67
N LEU A 137 -12.75 1.38 -12.57
CA LEU A 137 -11.82 2.50 -12.61
C LEU A 137 -10.41 2.06 -13.04
N ALA A 138 -9.88 0.97 -12.50
CA ALA A 138 -8.57 0.47 -12.91
C ALA A 138 -8.52 0.17 -14.42
N ARG A 139 -9.56 -0.47 -14.97
CA ARG A 139 -9.67 -0.73 -16.42
C ARG A 139 -9.80 0.55 -17.23
N GLU A 140 -10.61 1.51 -16.78
CA GLU A 140 -10.82 2.80 -17.45
C GLU A 140 -9.51 3.60 -17.57
N PHE A 141 -8.70 3.61 -16.51
CA PHE A 141 -7.43 4.32 -16.47
C PHE A 141 -6.24 3.49 -16.99
N GLY A 142 -6.46 2.26 -17.42
CA GLY A 142 -5.40 1.39 -17.94
C GLY A 142 -4.36 0.99 -16.90
N LEU A 143 -4.78 0.76 -15.64
CA LEU A 143 -3.93 0.41 -14.53
C LEU A 143 -4.08 -1.06 -14.14
N GLY A 144 -2.97 -1.69 -13.71
CA GLY A 144 -3.00 -3.00 -13.07
C GLY A 144 -3.71 -2.96 -11.72
N MET A 145 -4.06 -4.13 -11.19
CA MET A 145 -4.57 -4.27 -9.81
C MET A 145 -3.75 -5.31 -9.06
N SER A 146 -3.30 -4.98 -7.87
CA SER A 146 -2.59 -5.91 -7.00
C SER A 146 -3.48 -7.10 -6.63
N GLY A 147 -2.93 -8.32 -6.74
CA GLY A 147 -3.65 -9.57 -6.51
C GLY A 147 -4.45 -10.10 -7.71
N TYR A 148 -4.43 -9.41 -8.87
CA TYR A 148 -5.22 -9.79 -10.05
C TYR A 148 -4.42 -10.51 -11.15
N PHE A 149 -3.15 -10.84 -10.91
CA PHE A 149 -2.27 -11.55 -11.85
C PHE A 149 -1.94 -12.97 -11.38
N GLY A 150 -2.75 -13.52 -10.48
CA GLY A 150 -2.56 -14.87 -9.93
C GLY A 150 -1.50 -14.95 -8.83
N GLU A 151 -1.17 -13.83 -8.21
CA GLU A 151 -0.21 -13.78 -7.10
C GLU A 151 -0.78 -14.40 -5.83
N ALA A 152 0.01 -15.21 -5.14
CA ALA A 152 -0.27 -15.62 -3.78
C ALA A 152 0.16 -14.51 -2.81
N MET A 153 -0.80 -13.97 -2.05
CA MET A 153 -0.52 -12.91 -1.07
C MET A 153 -0.05 -13.52 0.26
N GLN A 154 1.14 -13.09 0.73
CA GLN A 154 1.75 -13.59 1.94
C GLN A 154 2.52 -12.46 2.66
N SER A 155 2.28 -12.27 3.94
CA SER A 155 2.96 -11.22 4.71
C SER A 155 3.12 -11.63 6.18
N PRO A 156 3.75 -12.80 6.46
CA PRO A 156 3.90 -13.29 7.83
C PRO A 156 4.78 -12.37 8.68
N GLN A 157 5.73 -11.66 8.07
CA GLN A 157 6.60 -10.70 8.76
C GLN A 157 5.80 -9.54 9.37
N TYR A 158 4.64 -9.19 8.82
CA TYR A 158 3.80 -8.12 9.37
C TYR A 158 3.46 -8.35 10.84
N TRP A 159 3.14 -9.59 11.21
CA TRP A 159 2.74 -9.99 12.56
C TRP A 159 3.91 -10.39 13.47
N ALA A 160 5.10 -10.55 12.92
CA ALA A 160 6.29 -10.87 13.70
C ALA A 160 6.72 -9.67 14.57
N ALA A 161 7.26 -9.94 15.75
CA ALA A 161 7.87 -8.90 16.57
C ALA A 161 9.01 -8.20 15.82
N PRO A 162 9.31 -6.93 16.11
CA PRO A 162 10.29 -6.15 15.33
C PRO A 162 11.62 -6.87 15.13
N GLN A 163 12.17 -7.48 16.17
CA GLN A 163 13.45 -8.21 16.13
C GLN A 163 13.39 -9.52 15.34
N ASN A 164 12.20 -10.07 15.09
CA ASN A 164 11.99 -11.35 14.41
C ASN A 164 11.56 -11.21 12.95
N LYS A 165 11.42 -9.99 12.43
CA LYS A 165 10.93 -9.76 11.07
C LYS A 165 11.85 -10.35 10.01
N GLY A 166 13.18 -10.26 10.22
CA GLY A 166 14.16 -10.88 9.34
C GLY A 166 14.03 -12.41 9.28
N ASP A 167 13.88 -13.06 10.44
CA ASP A 167 13.69 -14.52 10.50
C ASP A 167 12.38 -14.95 9.83
N SER A 168 11.30 -14.19 10.07
CA SER A 168 10.01 -14.46 9.45
C SER A 168 10.05 -14.31 7.93
N LEU A 169 10.76 -13.29 7.41
CA LEU A 169 10.91 -13.05 5.98
C LEU A 169 11.74 -14.14 5.30
N VAL A 170 12.86 -14.55 5.90
CA VAL A 170 13.69 -15.67 5.40
C VAL A 170 12.91 -16.98 5.40
N ALA A 171 12.20 -17.28 6.50
CA ALA A 171 11.36 -18.47 6.58
C ALA A 171 10.21 -18.47 5.56
N LEU A 172 9.72 -17.29 5.15
CA LEU A 172 8.77 -17.16 4.05
C LEU A 172 9.44 -17.57 2.72
N ILE A 173 10.64 -17.03 2.41
CA ILE A 173 11.37 -17.36 1.18
C ILE A 173 11.60 -18.86 1.07
N ASP A 174 11.92 -19.53 2.17
CA ASP A 174 12.13 -20.99 2.19
C ASP A 174 10.86 -21.80 1.85
N ARG A 175 9.68 -21.23 2.04
CA ARG A 175 8.39 -21.89 1.84
C ARG A 175 7.62 -21.44 0.60
N LEU A 176 8.16 -20.49 -0.17
CA LEU A 176 7.52 -20.00 -1.38
C LEU A 176 7.22 -21.14 -2.34
N ARG A 177 6.03 -21.11 -2.93
CA ARG A 177 5.65 -22.02 -4.01
C ARG A 177 6.00 -21.39 -5.36
N PRO A 178 6.26 -22.21 -6.39
CA PRO A 178 6.42 -21.70 -7.75
C PRO A 178 5.25 -20.81 -8.18
N GLY A 179 5.55 -19.76 -8.93
CA GLY A 179 4.57 -18.78 -9.39
C GLY A 179 4.80 -17.40 -8.79
N PHE A 180 3.85 -16.51 -8.98
CA PHE A 180 3.94 -15.15 -8.45
C PHE A 180 3.49 -15.11 -6.98
N ASN A 181 4.30 -14.45 -6.16
CA ASN A 181 4.02 -14.24 -4.74
C ASN A 181 4.16 -12.75 -4.44
N VAL A 182 3.20 -12.18 -3.73
CA VAL A 182 3.24 -10.79 -3.25
C VAL A 182 3.52 -10.78 -1.76
N VAL A 183 4.55 -10.05 -1.37
CA VAL A 183 4.87 -9.78 0.03
C VAL A 183 4.64 -8.29 0.28
N VAL A 184 3.58 -7.98 1.04
CA VAL A 184 3.28 -6.60 1.43
C VAL A 184 4.13 -6.23 2.64
N THR A 185 4.80 -5.08 2.55
CA THR A 185 5.67 -4.55 3.62
C THR A 185 5.38 -3.08 3.88
N HIS A 186 5.66 -2.63 5.09
CA HIS A 186 5.42 -1.26 5.54
C HIS A 186 6.70 -0.70 6.17
N VAL A 187 7.56 -0.15 5.33
CA VAL A 187 8.84 0.39 5.80
C VAL A 187 8.70 1.77 6.44
N GLY A 188 9.59 2.08 7.36
CA GLY A 188 9.73 3.38 8.00
C GLY A 188 10.97 3.41 8.87
N ILE A 189 11.30 4.55 9.44
CA ILE A 189 12.39 4.67 10.42
C ILE A 189 11.84 4.75 11.85
N ASP A 190 12.61 4.23 12.82
CA ASP A 190 12.24 4.31 14.23
C ASP A 190 12.58 5.70 14.79
N ASP A 191 11.57 6.57 14.81
CA ASP A 191 11.70 7.94 15.32
C ASP A 191 10.42 8.40 16.05
N ALA A 192 10.45 9.62 16.56
CA ALA A 192 9.37 10.21 17.35
C ALA A 192 8.09 10.45 16.52
N GLU A 193 8.19 10.79 15.22
CA GLU A 193 7.03 10.99 14.36
C GLU A 193 6.27 9.68 14.19
N LEU A 194 6.96 8.62 13.77
CA LEU A 194 6.35 7.34 13.52
C LEU A 194 5.91 6.64 14.82
N GLY A 195 6.64 6.87 15.91
CA GLY A 195 6.29 6.39 17.26
C GLY A 195 5.03 7.03 17.85
N ALA A 196 4.62 8.21 17.36
CA ALA A 196 3.40 8.90 17.79
C ALA A 196 2.12 8.39 17.09
N LEU A 197 2.22 7.49 16.10
CA LEU A 197 1.07 6.95 15.39
C LEU A 197 0.37 5.88 16.22
N LEU A 198 -0.90 6.12 16.52
CA LEU A 198 -1.77 5.21 17.30
C LEU A 198 -2.94 4.77 16.43
N ASP A 199 -3.06 3.48 16.15
CA ASP A 199 -4.17 2.90 15.40
C ASP A 199 -5.45 2.88 16.25
N MET A 200 -6.52 3.48 15.75
CA MET A 200 -7.82 3.54 16.44
C MET A 200 -8.62 2.24 16.37
N ASN A 201 -8.22 1.29 15.52
CA ASN A 201 -8.98 0.05 15.29
C ASN A 201 -8.56 -1.07 16.25
N THR A 202 -7.47 -0.92 16.97
CA THR A 202 -6.96 -1.96 17.85
C THR A 202 -7.10 -1.54 19.32
N ALA A 203 -7.71 -2.40 20.13
CA ALA A 203 -7.73 -2.24 21.59
C ALA A 203 -6.30 -2.27 22.18
N ASN A 204 -5.38 -2.98 21.50
CA ASN A 204 -3.95 -2.94 21.71
C ASN A 204 -3.32 -2.55 20.37
N PRO A 205 -2.99 -1.26 20.13
CA PRO A 205 -2.22 -0.88 18.97
C PRO A 205 -0.97 -1.76 18.93
N LEU A 206 -0.57 -2.20 17.70
CA LEU A 206 0.71 -2.90 17.57
C LEU A 206 1.75 -2.06 18.31
N PRO A 207 2.25 -2.54 19.46
CA PRO A 207 3.14 -1.74 20.25
C PRO A 207 4.34 -1.38 19.37
N GLU A 208 4.78 -0.13 19.44
CA GLU A 208 6.00 0.28 18.78
C GLU A 208 5.92 0.24 17.23
N MET A 209 4.91 0.92 16.66
CA MET A 209 4.74 0.99 15.19
C MET A 209 6.02 1.41 14.47
N SER A 210 6.79 2.34 15.02
CA SER A 210 8.08 2.79 14.47
C SER A 210 9.08 1.63 14.39
N LYS A 211 9.25 0.86 15.45
CA LYS A 211 10.15 -0.30 15.49
C LYS A 211 9.68 -1.42 14.55
N ASN A 212 8.36 -1.63 14.44
CA ASN A 212 7.83 -2.59 13.48
C ASN A 212 8.21 -2.25 12.04
N ARG A 213 8.06 -0.97 11.65
CA ARG A 213 8.38 -0.51 10.30
C ARG A 213 9.88 -0.45 10.03
N GLN A 214 10.68 -0.06 11.04
CA GLN A 214 12.13 -0.16 10.97
C GLN A 214 12.58 -1.63 10.81
N GLY A 215 12.00 -2.54 11.59
CA GLY A 215 12.31 -3.97 11.49
C GLY A 215 11.99 -4.57 10.11
N GLU A 216 10.93 -4.11 9.42
CA GLU A 216 10.68 -4.51 8.03
C GLU A 216 11.71 -3.94 7.06
N LEU A 217 12.12 -2.68 7.24
CA LEU A 217 13.19 -2.08 6.45
C LEU A 217 14.51 -2.86 6.63
N ASP A 218 14.91 -3.11 7.88
CA ASP A 218 16.15 -3.82 8.21
C ASP A 218 16.13 -5.26 7.64
N ALA A 219 15.00 -5.94 7.73
CA ALA A 219 14.82 -7.28 7.18
C ALA A 219 15.03 -7.31 5.66
N LEU A 220 14.38 -6.40 4.93
CA LEU A 220 14.46 -6.32 3.47
C LEU A 220 15.86 -5.94 2.98
N THR A 221 16.55 -5.04 3.68
CA THR A 221 17.88 -4.56 3.28
C THR A 221 19.02 -5.43 3.82
N SER A 222 18.71 -6.50 4.55
CA SER A 222 19.72 -7.38 5.15
C SER A 222 20.44 -8.25 4.10
N PRO A 223 21.75 -8.52 4.28
CA PRO A 223 22.47 -9.50 3.47
C PRO A 223 21.83 -10.90 3.52
N ARG A 224 21.23 -11.25 4.65
CA ARG A 224 20.57 -12.53 4.89
C ARG A 224 19.34 -12.74 4.00
N PHE A 225 18.54 -11.69 3.79
CA PHE A 225 17.43 -11.73 2.83
C PHE A 225 17.92 -11.92 1.40
N SER A 226 18.93 -11.17 0.99
CA SER A 226 19.53 -11.30 -0.34
C SER A 226 20.10 -12.70 -0.60
N GLU A 227 20.71 -13.31 0.41
CA GLU A 227 21.24 -14.67 0.32
C GLU A 227 20.11 -15.72 0.24
N ALA A 228 19.04 -15.55 1.02
CA ALA A 228 17.88 -16.44 0.94
C ALA A 228 17.25 -16.43 -0.47
N LEU A 229 17.09 -15.26 -1.08
CA LEU A 229 16.59 -15.13 -2.46
C LEU A 229 17.48 -15.90 -3.45
N LYS A 230 18.80 -15.75 -3.37
CA LYS A 230 19.76 -16.45 -4.25
C LYS A 230 19.69 -17.94 -4.05
N THR A 231 19.72 -18.41 -2.80
CA THR A 231 19.74 -19.85 -2.46
C THR A 231 18.49 -20.56 -2.97
N ARG A 232 17.36 -19.87 -2.97
CA ARG A 232 16.07 -20.42 -3.42
C ARG A 232 15.72 -20.08 -4.87
N ASP A 233 16.63 -19.45 -5.62
CA ASP A 233 16.40 -18.97 -6.99
C ASP A 233 15.12 -18.11 -7.12
N VAL A 234 14.88 -17.25 -6.13
CA VAL A 234 13.73 -16.34 -6.12
C VAL A 234 14.11 -15.03 -6.80
N ARG A 235 13.37 -14.68 -7.84
CA ARG A 235 13.55 -13.43 -8.57
C ARG A 235 12.52 -12.40 -8.11
N LEU A 236 13.01 -11.23 -7.66
CA LEU A 236 12.16 -10.08 -7.41
C LEU A 236 11.72 -9.44 -8.73
N VAL A 237 10.43 -9.15 -8.86
CA VAL A 237 9.83 -8.45 -10.00
C VAL A 237 8.93 -7.33 -9.50
N THR A 238 8.84 -6.26 -10.27
CA THR A 238 7.92 -5.15 -9.99
C THR A 238 6.57 -5.38 -10.67
N TYR A 239 5.51 -4.69 -10.21
CA TYR A 239 4.20 -4.72 -10.91
C TYR A 239 4.30 -4.24 -12.35
N ARG A 240 5.15 -3.26 -12.65
CA ARG A 240 5.43 -2.87 -14.04
C ARG A 240 5.90 -4.04 -14.87
N GLN A 241 6.92 -4.76 -14.40
CA GLN A 241 7.44 -5.95 -15.10
C GLN A 241 6.40 -7.07 -15.18
N LEU A 242 5.61 -7.29 -14.14
CA LEU A 242 4.52 -8.27 -14.15
C LEU A 242 3.46 -7.92 -15.19
N ILE A 243 3.05 -6.66 -15.27
CA ILE A 243 2.11 -6.15 -16.27
C ILE A 243 2.70 -6.28 -17.69
N ASP A 244 3.99 -5.97 -17.88
CA ASP A 244 4.66 -6.11 -19.17
C ASP A 244 4.72 -7.58 -19.63
N MET A 245 4.90 -8.52 -18.70
CA MET A 245 4.94 -9.95 -18.99
C MET A 245 3.56 -10.55 -19.30
N GLN A 246 2.52 -10.16 -18.56
CA GLN A 246 1.21 -10.81 -18.65
C GLN A 246 0.17 -10.00 -19.44
N GLY A 247 0.33 -8.67 -19.49
CA GLY A 247 -0.64 -7.74 -20.05
C GLY A 247 -1.86 -7.50 -19.14
N LEU A 248 -2.43 -6.30 -19.21
CA LEU A 248 -3.60 -5.92 -18.39
C LEU A 248 -4.84 -6.79 -18.65
N LYS A 249 -4.96 -7.38 -19.85
CA LYS A 249 -6.08 -8.27 -20.21
C LYS A 249 -6.06 -9.61 -19.45
N SER A 250 -4.94 -9.97 -18.85
CA SER A 250 -4.80 -11.19 -18.04
C SER A 250 -5.39 -11.06 -16.64
N MET A 251 -5.65 -9.83 -16.18
CA MET A 251 -6.21 -9.60 -14.84
C MET A 251 -7.48 -10.44 -14.59
N ARG A 252 -7.49 -11.16 -13.50
CA ARG A 252 -8.62 -11.97 -13.03
C ARG A 252 -8.87 -11.67 -11.56
N ARG A 253 -10.13 -11.56 -11.19
CA ARG A 253 -10.51 -11.42 -9.78
C ARG A 253 -9.94 -12.62 -9.00
N PRO A 254 -9.23 -12.37 -7.87
CA PRO A 254 -8.73 -13.46 -7.04
C PRO A 254 -9.90 -14.32 -6.55
N ALA A 255 -9.67 -15.64 -6.47
CA ALA A 255 -10.60 -16.55 -5.82
C ALA A 255 -10.73 -16.12 -4.36
N GLY A 256 -11.94 -16.01 -3.86
CA GLY A 256 -12.26 -15.60 -2.49
C GLY A 256 -11.82 -16.63 -1.46
#